data_feb8ba84ec91dc8dd5de4b62ea02d877
#
_entry.id   feb8ba84ec91dc8dd5de4b62ea02d877
#
_cell.length_a   1.000
_cell.length_b   1.000
_cell.length_c   1.000
_cell.angle_alpha   90.00
_cell.angle_beta   90.00
_cell.angle_gamma   90.00
#
_symmetry.space_group_name_H-M   'P 1'
#
loop_
_entity.id
_entity.type
_entity.pdbx_description
1 polymer ?
#
loop_
_entity_poly.entity_id
_entity_poly.type
_entity_poly.pdbx_seq_one_letter_code
_entity_poly.pdbx_strand_id
1 'polypeptide(L)'
;MDEIHQFKCLIDLREVISQLDGYYARPTARGSHPTIYPCRSDGPYRTVMGIRVCDYKLSYDGKWALPDNQMGLSFSSTWQHLKSAHKMVSRISGKPVDVFWVLSGADIPSGLSFQPDKRPSKSARGHYILTVTEKMKISSLVEKLKWVADRMSVIRSAEKVL
;
A
#
# COMPACT_ATOMS: atom_id res chain seq x y z
N MET A 1 8.55 4.04 21.66
CA MET A 1 8.92 3.74 21.16
C MET A 1 9.22 3.62 20.49
N ASP A 2 9.49 4.13 20.21
CA ASP A 2 9.76 3.43 19.70
C ASP A 2 10.74 3.28 18.62
N GLU A 3 11.86 2.66 18.92
CA GLU A 3 12.93 2.35 18.00
C GLU A 3 12.46 1.59 16.78
N ILE A 4 11.41 0.80 16.91
CA ILE A 4 10.86 0.03 15.78
C ILE A 4 10.28 0.92 14.68
N HIS A 5 10.00 2.19 14.95
CA HIS A 5 9.53 3.12 13.94
C HIS A 5 10.66 3.85 13.23
N GLN A 6 11.91 3.52 13.55
CA GLN A 6 13.08 4.25 13.04
C GLN A 6 14.00 3.39 12.18
N PHE A 7 13.44 2.40 11.48
CA PHE A 7 14.24 1.56 10.60
C PHE A 7 14.83 2.39 9.48
N LYS A 8 16.15 2.29 9.35
CA LYS A 8 16.88 3.07 8.36
C LYS A 8 17.29 2.26 7.14
N CYS A 9 17.19 0.96 7.21
CA CYS A 9 17.55 0.10 6.11
C CYS A 9 16.59 -1.08 6.00
N LEU A 10 16.59 -1.71 4.84
CA LEU A 10 15.66 -2.80 4.55
C LEU A 10 15.96 -4.07 5.34
N ILE A 11 17.20 -4.27 5.76
CA ILE A 11 17.56 -5.43 6.58
C ILE A 11 16.82 -5.38 7.91
N ASP A 12 16.74 -4.21 8.53
CA ASP A 12 16.01 -4.04 9.78
C ASP A 12 14.52 -4.35 9.59
N LEU A 13 13.94 -3.88 8.51
CA LEU A 13 12.54 -4.18 8.20
C LEU A 13 12.34 -5.68 7.97
N ARG A 14 13.30 -6.34 7.32
CA ARG A 14 13.24 -7.78 7.09
C ARG A 14 13.12 -8.55 8.40
N GLU A 15 13.95 -8.20 9.38
CA GLU A 15 13.91 -8.88 10.67
C GLU A 15 12.56 -8.69 11.36
N VAL A 16 12.05 -7.47 11.36
CA VAL A 16 10.79 -7.16 12.04
C VAL A 16 9.60 -7.81 11.33
N ILE A 17 9.53 -7.68 10.01
CA ILE A 17 8.39 -8.23 9.25
C ILE A 17 8.35 -9.76 9.31
N SER A 18 9.48 -10.41 9.59
CA SER A 18 9.54 -11.86 9.71
C SER A 18 9.14 -12.36 11.11
N GLN A 19 9.16 -11.49 12.10
CA GLN A 19 8.95 -11.88 13.50
C GLN A 19 7.65 -11.36 14.09
N LEU A 20 7.14 -10.24 13.59
CA LEU A 20 5.97 -9.58 14.16
C LEU A 20 4.89 -9.40 13.12
N ASP A 21 3.65 -9.66 13.53
CA ASP A 21 2.49 -9.33 12.73
C ASP A 21 2.21 -7.82 12.81
N GLY A 22 1.51 -7.30 11.81
CA GLY A 22 1.04 -5.92 11.84
C GLY A 22 1.95 -4.91 11.16
N TYR A 23 2.98 -5.37 10.47
CA TYR A 23 3.79 -4.52 9.62
C TYR A 23 3.41 -4.73 8.16
N TYR A 24 3.16 -3.64 7.47
CA TYR A 24 2.78 -3.68 6.06
C TYR A 24 3.67 -2.73 5.27
N ALA A 25 4.21 -3.23 4.17
CA ALA A 25 5.17 -2.49 3.36
C ALA A 25 4.68 -2.38 1.91
N ARG A 26 5.06 -1.30 1.23
CA ARG A 26 4.67 -1.03 -0.13
C ARG A 26 5.84 -0.45 -0.91
N PRO A 27 6.32 -1.13 -1.97
CA PRO A 27 7.37 -0.59 -2.82
C PRO A 27 6.78 0.49 -3.71
N THR A 28 7.49 1.62 -3.84
CA THR A 28 7.02 2.78 -4.58
C THR A 28 8.16 3.37 -5.39
N ALA A 29 7.95 3.62 -6.67
CA ALA A 29 8.96 4.26 -7.52
C ALA A 29 9.29 5.64 -6.92
N ARG A 30 10.59 5.96 -6.91
CA ARG A 30 11.07 7.22 -6.33
C ARG A 30 10.40 8.41 -7.01
N GLY A 31 9.94 9.36 -6.20
CA GLY A 31 9.22 10.53 -6.69
C GLY A 31 7.71 10.36 -6.71
N SER A 32 7.21 9.15 -6.51
CA SER A 32 5.77 8.88 -6.47
C SER A 32 5.25 8.91 -5.04
N HIS A 33 4.01 9.35 -4.87
CA HIS A 33 3.34 9.31 -3.58
C HIS A 33 3.01 7.85 -3.23
N PRO A 34 3.16 7.41 -1.98
CA PRO A 34 2.99 6.00 -1.64
C PRO A 34 1.55 5.49 -1.70
N THR A 35 0.54 6.36 -1.61
CA THR A 35 -0.86 5.93 -1.58
C THR A 35 -1.76 6.59 -2.62
N ILE A 36 -1.30 7.67 -3.26
CA ILE A 36 -2.09 8.43 -4.23
C ILE A 36 -1.35 8.41 -5.57
N TYR A 37 -2.07 8.20 -6.65
CA TYR A 37 -1.51 8.11 -8.00
C TYR A 37 -1.60 9.43 -8.74
N PRO A 38 -0.70 9.68 -9.69
CA PRO A 38 -0.85 10.84 -10.60
C PRO A 38 -2.09 10.67 -11.47
N CYS A 39 -2.63 11.77 -11.92
CA CYS A 39 -3.84 11.79 -12.74
C CYS A 39 -3.66 10.98 -14.02
N ARG A 40 -4.62 10.12 -14.32
CA ARG A 40 -4.69 9.35 -15.55
C ARG A 40 -6.15 9.28 -16.00
N SER A 41 -6.42 9.73 -17.23
CA SER A 41 -7.80 9.95 -17.69
C SER A 41 -8.42 8.74 -18.37
N ASP A 42 -7.63 7.72 -18.76
CA ASP A 42 -8.15 6.59 -19.53
C ASP A 42 -7.52 5.26 -19.11
N GLY A 43 -8.10 4.17 -19.61
CA GLY A 43 -7.61 2.82 -19.40
C GLY A 43 -8.00 2.23 -18.06
N PRO A 44 -7.53 0.98 -17.79
CA PRO A 44 -7.87 0.28 -16.55
C PRO A 44 -7.22 0.89 -15.31
N TYR A 45 -6.18 1.70 -15.49
CA TYR A 45 -5.50 2.39 -14.40
C TYR A 45 -5.88 3.87 -14.31
N ARG A 46 -7.02 4.25 -14.89
CA ARG A 46 -7.49 5.63 -14.76
C ARG A 46 -7.77 5.96 -13.31
N THR A 47 -7.68 7.24 -12.99
CA THR A 47 -7.82 7.70 -11.61
C THR A 47 -8.97 8.67 -11.46
N VAL A 48 -9.54 8.69 -10.26
CA VAL A 48 -10.48 9.71 -9.80
C VAL A 48 -9.89 10.29 -8.54
N MET A 49 -9.45 11.55 -8.59
CA MET A 49 -8.80 12.24 -7.47
C MET A 49 -7.57 11.49 -6.93
N GLY A 50 -6.85 10.79 -7.81
CA GLY A 50 -5.67 10.03 -7.41
C GLY A 50 -5.97 8.60 -6.96
N ILE A 51 -7.22 8.18 -6.98
CA ILE A 51 -7.63 6.80 -6.67
C ILE A 51 -7.77 6.04 -7.98
N ARG A 52 -7.06 4.91 -8.11
CA ARG A 52 -7.24 4.05 -9.29
C ARG A 52 -8.56 3.31 -9.20
N VAL A 53 -9.29 3.30 -10.31
CA VAL A 53 -10.60 2.62 -10.36
C VAL A 53 -10.48 1.11 -10.22
N CYS A 54 -9.30 0.53 -10.45
CA CYS A 54 -9.07 -0.90 -10.23
C CYS A 54 -8.71 -1.24 -8.78
N ASP A 55 -8.36 -0.25 -7.96
CA ASP A 55 -7.99 -0.49 -6.57
C ASP A 55 -9.18 -0.40 -5.62
N TYR A 56 -10.17 0.42 -5.95
CA TYR A 56 -11.33 0.62 -5.07
C TYR A 56 -12.62 0.56 -5.86
N LYS A 57 -13.67 0.08 -5.21
CA LYS A 57 -15.00 0.04 -5.80
C LYS A 57 -15.62 1.42 -5.68
N LEU A 58 -15.88 2.07 -6.82
CA LEU A 58 -16.44 3.41 -6.86
C LEU A 58 -17.87 3.37 -7.32
N SER A 59 -18.69 4.32 -6.85
CA SER A 59 -20.05 4.48 -7.32
C SER A 59 -20.06 4.90 -8.80
N TYR A 60 -21.19 4.67 -9.47
CA TYR A 60 -21.33 4.99 -10.88
C TYR A 60 -21.04 6.45 -11.20
N ASP A 61 -21.45 7.36 -10.31
CA ASP A 61 -21.21 8.79 -10.51
C ASP A 61 -19.80 9.25 -10.14
N GLY A 62 -18.96 8.33 -9.63
CA GLY A 62 -17.58 8.63 -9.27
C GLY A 62 -17.41 9.49 -8.02
N LYS A 63 -18.45 9.62 -7.20
CA LYS A 63 -18.41 10.48 -6.00
C LYS A 63 -18.16 9.71 -4.72
N TRP A 64 -18.41 8.41 -4.70
CA TRP A 64 -18.37 7.59 -3.49
C TRP A 64 -17.46 6.40 -3.67
N ALA A 65 -16.73 6.07 -2.61
CA ALA A 65 -16.03 4.80 -2.46
C ALA A 65 -16.96 3.86 -1.70
N LEU A 66 -17.12 2.64 -2.22
CA LEU A 66 -18.02 1.63 -1.68
C LEU A 66 -17.22 0.56 -0.94
N PRO A 67 -17.78 -0.02 0.12
CA PRO A 67 -17.06 -1.06 0.86
C PRO A 67 -16.85 -2.30 0.02
N ASP A 68 -15.65 -2.86 0.10
CA ASP A 68 -15.31 -4.13 -0.54
C ASP A 68 -14.09 -4.69 0.19
N ASN A 69 -14.19 -5.91 0.69
CA ASN A 69 -13.13 -6.52 1.48
C ASN A 69 -12.05 -7.19 0.64
N GLN A 70 -12.15 -7.12 -0.69
CA GLN A 70 -11.14 -7.70 -1.60
C GLN A 70 -10.59 -6.67 -2.59
N MET A 71 -10.87 -5.40 -2.38
CA MET A 71 -10.30 -4.32 -3.18
C MET A 71 -9.62 -3.31 -2.27
N GLY A 72 -8.45 -2.85 -2.69
CA GLY A 72 -7.68 -1.86 -1.95
C GLY A 72 -6.24 -1.79 -2.45
N LEU A 73 -5.50 -0.83 -1.95
CA LEU A 73 -4.08 -0.71 -2.23
C LEU A 73 -3.33 -1.95 -1.73
N SER A 74 -2.39 -2.42 -2.53
CA SER A 74 -1.58 -3.60 -2.21
C SER A 74 -0.47 -3.29 -1.23
N PHE A 75 -0.31 -4.18 -0.25
CA PHE A 75 0.78 -4.13 0.73
C PHE A 75 1.36 -5.53 0.89
N SER A 76 2.61 -5.58 1.34
CA SER A 76 3.29 -6.84 1.66
C SER A 76 3.44 -6.96 3.17
N SER A 77 3.05 -8.12 3.72
CA SER A 77 3.22 -8.44 5.13
C SER A 77 4.35 -9.44 5.38
N THR A 78 4.97 -9.96 4.31
CA THR A 78 6.09 -10.88 4.42
C THR A 78 7.25 -10.40 3.56
N TRP A 79 8.46 -10.80 3.93
CA TRP A 79 9.66 -10.48 3.16
C TRP A 79 9.57 -11.01 1.73
N GLN A 80 9.11 -12.25 1.58
CA GLN A 80 9.03 -12.90 0.28
C GLN A 80 8.11 -12.14 -0.68
N HIS A 81 6.95 -11.73 -0.19
CA HIS A 81 6.01 -10.96 -1.01
C HIS A 81 6.58 -9.57 -1.34
N LEU A 82 7.19 -8.92 -0.37
CA LEU A 82 7.80 -7.60 -0.58
C LEU A 82 8.89 -7.67 -1.64
N LYS A 83 9.73 -8.70 -1.59
CA LYS A 83 10.79 -8.90 -2.57
C LYS A 83 10.23 -9.03 -3.99
N SER A 84 9.17 -9.81 -4.16
CA SER A 84 8.52 -10.00 -5.47
C SER A 84 7.86 -8.70 -5.94
N ALA A 85 7.17 -8.00 -5.07
CA ALA A 85 6.51 -6.74 -5.40
C ALA A 85 7.52 -5.67 -5.77
N HIS A 86 8.63 -5.58 -5.06
CA HIS A 86 9.71 -4.65 -5.34
C HIS A 86 10.30 -4.87 -6.74
N LYS A 87 10.55 -6.13 -7.09
CA LYS A 87 11.06 -6.47 -8.42
C LYS A 87 10.10 -6.04 -9.53
N MET A 88 8.81 -6.26 -9.31
CA MET A 88 7.79 -5.89 -10.29
C MET A 88 7.75 -4.37 -10.50
N VAL A 89 7.74 -3.59 -9.42
CA VAL A 89 7.72 -2.12 -9.50
C VAL A 89 8.99 -1.60 -10.16
N SER A 90 10.16 -2.14 -9.81
CA SER A 90 11.43 -1.79 -10.44
C SER A 90 11.40 -2.00 -11.95
N ARG A 91 10.92 -3.17 -12.37
CA ARG A 91 10.87 -3.53 -13.79
C ARG A 91 9.92 -2.62 -14.58
N ILE A 92 8.75 -2.34 -14.01
CA ILE A 92 7.74 -1.53 -14.68
C ILE A 92 8.14 -0.06 -14.74
N SER A 93 8.64 0.49 -13.64
CA SER A 93 8.94 1.91 -13.55
C SER A 93 10.27 2.29 -14.18
N GLY A 94 11.25 1.38 -14.16
CA GLY A 94 12.62 1.69 -14.60
C GLY A 94 13.32 2.72 -13.70
N LYS A 95 12.79 2.97 -12.52
CA LYS A 95 13.32 3.94 -11.55
C LYS A 95 13.76 3.25 -10.27
N PRO A 96 14.62 3.89 -9.46
CA PRO A 96 14.87 3.40 -8.12
C PRO A 96 13.57 3.27 -7.37
N VAL A 97 13.46 2.23 -6.54
CA VAL A 97 12.25 1.92 -5.80
C VAL A 97 12.55 2.00 -4.31
N ASP A 98 11.75 2.79 -3.63
CA ASP A 98 11.82 2.94 -2.18
C ASP A 98 10.75 2.05 -1.55
N VAL A 99 10.95 1.67 -0.29
CA VAL A 99 9.96 0.89 0.46
C VAL A 99 9.36 1.78 1.52
N PHE A 100 8.04 1.95 1.46
CA PHE A 100 7.27 2.61 2.50
C PHE A 100 6.63 1.54 3.38
N TRP A 101 6.63 1.76 4.68
CA TRP A 101 6.03 0.80 5.59
C TRP A 101 5.26 1.50 6.71
N VAL A 102 4.30 0.79 7.28
CA VAL A 102 3.44 1.28 8.34
C VAL A 102 3.17 0.16 9.33
N LEU A 103 3.02 0.53 10.59
CA LEU A 103 2.60 -0.39 11.66
C LEU A 103 1.08 -0.36 11.73
N SER A 104 0.45 -1.53 11.60
CA SER A 104 -1.00 -1.60 11.61
C SER A 104 -1.56 -1.34 13.01
N GLY A 105 -2.84 -1.05 13.04
CA GLY A 105 -3.59 -0.88 14.29
C GLY A 105 -3.53 0.52 14.86
N ALA A 106 -2.34 1.08 15.06
CA ALA A 106 -2.20 2.42 15.63
C ALA A 106 -2.44 3.53 14.60
N ASP A 107 -2.20 3.23 13.32
CA ASP A 107 -2.08 4.25 12.29
C ASP A 107 -3.06 4.06 11.13
N ILE A 108 -4.19 3.44 11.40
CA ILE A 108 -5.21 3.23 10.38
C ILE A 108 -6.49 4.01 10.78
N PRO A 109 -6.92 4.96 9.95
CA PRO A 109 -8.13 5.72 10.27
C PRO A 109 -9.38 4.85 10.14
N SER A 110 -10.44 5.23 10.85
CA SER A 110 -11.71 4.52 10.75
C SER A 110 -12.21 4.50 9.31
N GLY A 111 -12.85 3.41 8.91
CA GLY A 111 -13.33 3.24 7.55
C GLY A 111 -12.35 2.52 6.63
N LEU A 112 -11.12 2.29 7.08
CA LEU A 112 -10.12 1.48 6.37
C LEU A 112 -9.72 0.28 7.21
N SER A 113 -9.31 -0.81 6.54
CA SER A 113 -8.84 -2.01 7.23
C SER A 113 -7.89 -2.78 6.33
N PHE A 114 -6.79 -3.29 6.90
CA PHE A 114 -5.96 -4.25 6.19
C PHE A 114 -6.64 -5.62 6.18
N GLN A 115 -6.78 -6.20 5.01
CA GLN A 115 -7.37 -7.52 4.82
C GLN A 115 -6.44 -8.40 4.00
N PRO A 116 -6.31 -9.69 4.35
CA PRO A 116 -5.50 -10.60 3.54
C PRO A 116 -6.16 -10.85 2.19
N ASP A 117 -5.31 -11.03 1.18
CA ASP A 117 -5.76 -11.49 -0.13
C ASP A 117 -6.20 -12.95 0.00
N LYS A 118 -7.47 -13.22 -0.25
CA LYS A 118 -8.08 -14.55 -0.05
C LYS A 118 -7.98 -15.46 -1.26
N ARG A 119 -7.35 -15.03 -2.35
CA ARG A 119 -7.20 -15.89 -3.53
C ARG A 119 -6.35 -17.12 -3.19
N PRO A 120 -6.73 -18.32 -3.67
CA PRO A 120 -5.98 -19.55 -3.41
C PRO A 120 -4.75 -19.66 -4.32
N SER A 121 -3.83 -18.73 -4.21
CA SER A 121 -2.65 -18.62 -5.08
C SER A 121 -1.42 -18.37 -4.21
N LYS A 122 -0.26 -18.89 -4.67
CA LYS A 122 1.00 -18.61 -3.99
C LYS A 122 1.32 -17.12 -4.00
N SER A 123 0.94 -16.41 -5.05
CA SER A 123 1.18 -14.97 -5.14
C SER A 123 0.33 -14.16 -4.16
N ALA A 124 -0.73 -14.74 -3.61
CA ALA A 124 -1.55 -14.08 -2.60
C ALA A 124 -0.96 -14.21 -1.20
N ARG A 125 -0.03 -15.13 -0.99
CA ARG A 125 0.56 -15.35 0.32
C ARG A 125 1.40 -14.13 0.73
N GLY A 126 1.06 -13.54 1.87
CA GLY A 126 1.73 -12.33 2.36
C GLY A 126 1.22 -11.05 1.70
N HIS A 127 0.25 -11.16 0.79
CA HIS A 127 -0.38 -10.00 0.17
C HIS A 127 -1.57 -9.53 0.99
N TYR A 128 -1.55 -8.28 1.40
CA TYR A 128 -2.65 -7.61 2.08
C TYR A 128 -3.14 -6.44 1.24
N ILE A 129 -4.38 -6.08 1.46
CA ILE A 129 -4.99 -4.93 0.80
C ILE A 129 -5.59 -4.00 1.85
N LEU A 130 -5.44 -2.71 1.64
CA LEU A 130 -6.04 -1.70 2.50
C LEU A 130 -7.42 -1.34 1.96
N THR A 131 -8.44 -1.91 2.58
CA THR A 131 -9.81 -1.89 2.08
C THR A 131 -10.64 -0.78 2.70
N VAL A 132 -11.72 -0.41 2.00
CA VAL A 132 -12.77 0.46 2.52
C VAL A 132 -13.81 -0.42 3.22
N THR A 133 -14.14 -0.11 4.46
CA THR A 133 -15.08 -0.90 5.27
C THR A 133 -16.47 -0.29 5.34
N GLU A 134 -16.62 0.97 4.94
CA GLU A 134 -17.91 1.67 4.94
C GLU A 134 -17.95 2.66 3.78
N LYS A 135 -19.15 2.95 3.28
CA LYS A 135 -19.33 3.93 2.21
C LYS A 135 -18.82 5.30 2.67
N MET A 136 -18.02 5.94 1.81
CA MET A 136 -17.51 7.28 2.09
C MET A 136 -17.33 8.06 0.78
N LYS A 137 -17.28 9.37 0.87
CA LYS A 137 -16.93 10.20 -0.29
C LYS A 137 -15.51 9.90 -0.72
N ILE A 138 -15.25 10.00 -2.03
CA ILE A 138 -13.89 9.78 -2.54
C ILE A 138 -12.91 10.78 -1.92
N SER A 139 -13.33 12.02 -1.70
CA SER A 139 -12.49 13.01 -1.01
C SER A 139 -12.09 12.55 0.39
N SER A 140 -12.98 11.88 1.11
CA SER A 140 -12.67 11.32 2.43
C SER A 140 -11.67 10.18 2.33
N LEU A 141 -11.83 9.30 1.33
CA LEU A 141 -10.86 8.23 1.08
C LEU A 141 -9.48 8.81 0.78
N VAL A 142 -9.40 9.83 -0.07
CA VAL A 142 -8.13 10.49 -0.40
C VAL A 142 -7.47 11.05 0.86
N GLU A 143 -8.23 11.75 1.70
CA GLU A 143 -7.69 12.29 2.94
C GLU A 143 -7.18 11.20 3.88
N LYS A 144 -7.92 10.08 3.99
CA LYS A 144 -7.51 8.95 4.83
C LYS A 144 -6.25 8.29 4.30
N LEU A 145 -6.13 8.10 2.99
CA LEU A 145 -4.93 7.53 2.38
C LEU A 145 -3.72 8.45 2.56
N LYS A 146 -3.91 9.77 2.44
CA LYS A 146 -2.84 10.73 2.73
C LYS A 146 -2.44 10.68 4.20
N TRP A 147 -3.39 10.52 5.08
CA TRP A 147 -3.14 10.40 6.53
C TRP A 147 -2.27 9.18 6.82
N VAL A 148 -2.57 8.04 6.19
CA VAL A 148 -1.75 6.83 6.30
C VAL A 148 -0.35 7.10 5.77
N ALA A 149 -0.24 7.71 4.59
CA ALA A 149 1.04 8.01 3.96
C ALA A 149 1.92 8.89 4.85
N ASP A 150 1.34 9.86 5.54
CA ASP A 150 2.07 10.75 6.44
C ASP A 150 2.69 10.00 7.63
N ARG A 151 2.16 8.83 7.95
CA ARG A 151 2.65 8.00 9.05
C ARG A 151 3.56 6.87 8.58
N MET A 152 3.73 6.72 7.29
CA MET A 152 4.64 5.72 6.73
C MET A 152 6.08 6.17 6.89
N SER A 153 6.95 5.22 7.20
CA SER A 153 8.40 5.42 7.16
C SER A 153 8.90 4.94 5.81
N VAL A 154 10.00 5.52 5.34
CA VAL A 154 10.55 5.19 4.02
C VAL A 154 11.98 4.65 4.16
N ILE A 155 12.28 3.60 3.39
CA ILE A 155 13.63 3.06 3.23
C ILE A 155 14.03 3.28 1.78
N ARG A 156 15.05 4.09 1.57
CA ARG A 156 15.53 4.42 0.24
C ARG A 156 16.62 3.45 -0.21
N SER A 157 16.75 3.31 -1.52
CA SER A 157 17.79 2.47 -2.12
C SER A 157 17.68 1.01 -1.69
N ALA A 158 16.44 0.52 -1.60
CA ALA A 158 16.15 -0.83 -1.16
C ALA A 158 16.63 -1.90 -2.16
N GLU A 159 16.84 -1.53 -3.40
CA GLU A 159 17.19 -2.44 -4.49
C GLU A 159 18.51 -3.20 -4.24
N LYS A 160 19.38 -2.67 -3.40
CA LYS A 160 20.65 -3.34 -3.09
C LYS A 160 20.49 -4.51 -2.14
N VAL A 161 19.36 -4.65 -1.50
CA VAL A 161 19.12 -5.65 -0.46
C VAL A 161 18.12 -6.71 -0.93
N LEU A 162 17.27 -6.36 -1.86
CA LEU A 162 16.20 -7.23 -2.36
C LEU A 162 16.61 -8.10 -3.55
#